data_fb8fdd20a94a8404691f143cc86cc912
#
_entry.id   fb8fdd20a94a8404691f143cc86cc912
#
_cell.length_a   1.000
_cell.length_b   1.000
_cell.length_c   1.000
_cell.angle_alpha   90.00
_cell.angle_beta   90.00
_cell.angle_gamma   90.00
#
_symmetry.space_group_name_H-M   'P 1'
#
loop_
_entity.id
_entity.type
_entity.pdbx_description
1 polymer ?
#
loop_
_entity_poly.entity_id
_entity_poly.type
_entity_poly.pdbx_seq_one_letter_code
_entity_poly.pdbx_strand_id
1 'polypeptide(L)'
;ASDVYKRQVFSIFSLDNLIKTFGDLEGTCKGLDYFRSEVKKAGFPDLHIQLIAGGVPNEKRVEQIEKLGVSSLTQYNWGGPIYEDYVRWGTEALERLQKWDEAVSIPYFPNASIGWDDTPRFPHKTQKDVVHLNQSPQSFAAFLQKAKEYCDKHPDQPKLITVYAWNEWVEGAYLLPDMKYGFDYLNAVKDVMVDGKYEKYTK
;
A
#
# COMPACT_ATOMS: atom_id res chain seq x y z
N ALA A 1 12.69 -8.65 -7.38
CA ALA A 1 12.77 -8.18 -6.00
C ALA A 1 12.76 -9.36 -5.03
N SER A 2 13.58 -9.30 -4.01
CA SER A 2 13.61 -10.29 -2.94
C SER A 2 13.42 -9.58 -1.60
N ASP A 3 12.77 -10.26 -0.64
CA ASP A 3 12.68 -9.78 0.73
C ASP A 3 14.01 -9.99 1.49
N VAL A 4 14.04 -9.60 2.77
CA VAL A 4 15.25 -9.73 3.62
C VAL A 4 15.71 -11.18 3.80
N TYR A 5 14.86 -12.16 3.53
CA TYR A 5 15.18 -13.59 3.56
C TYR A 5 15.54 -14.15 2.18
N LYS A 6 15.77 -13.29 1.18
CA LYS A 6 16.04 -13.65 -0.22
C LYS A 6 14.91 -14.43 -0.91
N ARG A 7 13.70 -14.41 -0.36
CA ARG A 7 12.52 -14.98 -1.01
C ARG A 7 12.09 -14.09 -2.17
N GLN A 8 11.56 -14.71 -3.25
CA GLN A 8 10.93 -13.96 -4.32
C GLN A 8 9.64 -13.30 -3.80
N VAL A 9 9.51 -11.98 -3.97
CA VAL A 9 8.28 -11.25 -3.61
C VAL A 9 7.32 -11.25 -4.80
N PHE A 10 6.07 -11.62 -4.55
CA PHE A 10 4.98 -11.57 -5.50
C PHE A 10 3.74 -10.93 -4.86
N SER A 11 3.27 -9.82 -5.43
CA SER A 11 2.10 -9.10 -4.93
C SER A 11 0.83 -9.50 -5.68
N ILE A 12 -0.22 -9.81 -4.94
CA ILE A 12 -1.56 -10.13 -5.44
C ILE A 12 -2.45 -8.90 -5.24
N PHE A 13 -2.91 -8.32 -6.35
CA PHE A 13 -3.76 -7.13 -6.34
C PHE A 13 -5.19 -7.42 -5.87
N SER A 14 -5.79 -8.51 -6.37
CA SER A 14 -7.19 -8.85 -6.07
C SER A 14 -7.31 -10.33 -5.68
N LEU A 15 -7.55 -10.56 -4.39
CA LEU A 15 -7.78 -11.90 -3.87
C LEU A 15 -9.07 -12.51 -4.44
N ASP A 16 -10.13 -11.72 -4.60
CA ASP A 16 -11.40 -12.23 -5.12
C ASP A 16 -11.26 -12.70 -6.56
N ASN A 17 -10.53 -11.96 -7.38
CA ASN A 17 -10.24 -12.37 -8.76
C ASN A 17 -9.34 -13.62 -8.80
N LEU A 18 -8.38 -13.73 -7.90
CA LEU A 18 -7.54 -14.91 -7.80
C LEU A 18 -8.37 -16.15 -7.45
N ILE A 19 -9.21 -16.07 -6.39
CA ILE A 19 -10.08 -17.16 -5.99
C ILE A 19 -11.06 -17.53 -7.12
N LYS A 20 -11.63 -16.54 -7.78
CA LYS A 20 -12.52 -16.79 -8.94
C LYS A 20 -11.79 -17.50 -10.08
N THR A 21 -10.52 -17.17 -10.33
CA THR A 21 -9.71 -17.79 -11.39
C THR A 21 -9.45 -19.27 -11.12
N PHE A 22 -9.20 -19.62 -9.87
CA PHE A 22 -8.98 -21.01 -9.47
C PHE A 22 -10.27 -21.78 -9.08
N GLY A 23 -11.42 -21.12 -9.19
CA GLY A 23 -12.74 -21.68 -8.90
C GLY A 23 -13.18 -21.51 -7.45
N ASP A 24 -12.31 -21.81 -6.50
CA ASP A 24 -12.59 -21.68 -5.05
C ASP A 24 -11.28 -21.46 -4.24
N LEU A 25 -11.42 -21.41 -2.92
CA LEU A 25 -10.29 -21.20 -2.02
C LEU A 25 -9.33 -22.41 -2.02
N GLU A 26 -9.85 -23.64 -2.09
CA GLU A 26 -9.02 -24.86 -2.13
C GLU A 26 -8.19 -24.93 -3.41
N GLY A 27 -8.81 -24.67 -4.56
CA GLY A 27 -8.10 -24.55 -5.85
C GLY A 27 -7.04 -23.47 -5.82
N THR A 28 -7.32 -22.34 -5.17
CA THR A 28 -6.35 -21.24 -4.99
C THR A 28 -5.16 -21.67 -4.13
N CYS A 29 -5.39 -22.38 -3.02
CA CYS A 29 -4.31 -22.95 -2.19
C CYS A 29 -3.40 -23.87 -3.04
N LYS A 30 -3.99 -24.81 -3.77
CA LYS A 30 -3.23 -25.73 -4.65
C LYS A 30 -2.42 -24.97 -5.70
N GLY A 31 -2.99 -23.91 -6.31
CA GLY A 31 -2.31 -23.07 -7.28
C GLY A 31 -1.13 -22.31 -6.67
N LEU A 32 -1.29 -21.74 -5.48
CA LEU A 32 -0.21 -21.04 -4.79
C LEU A 32 0.88 -22.00 -4.29
N ASP A 33 0.52 -23.22 -3.85
CA ASP A 33 1.51 -24.24 -3.45
C ASP A 33 2.32 -24.73 -4.66
N TYR A 34 1.67 -24.92 -5.79
CA TYR A 34 2.37 -25.18 -7.05
C TYR A 34 3.33 -24.05 -7.40
N PHE A 35 2.89 -22.79 -7.32
CA PHE A 35 3.73 -21.64 -7.58
C PHE A 35 4.95 -21.58 -6.64
N ARG A 36 4.75 -21.82 -5.33
CA ARG A 36 5.85 -21.93 -4.36
C ARG A 36 6.85 -23.01 -4.76
N SER A 37 6.35 -24.17 -5.22
CA SER A 37 7.22 -25.28 -5.65
C SER A 37 8.07 -24.90 -6.87
N GLU A 38 7.49 -24.22 -7.85
CA GLU A 38 8.20 -23.78 -9.08
C GLU A 38 9.25 -22.70 -8.74
N VAL A 39 8.92 -21.77 -7.85
CA VAL A 39 9.88 -20.75 -7.39
C VAL A 39 11.09 -21.40 -6.70
N LYS A 40 10.87 -22.43 -5.87
CA LYS A 40 11.96 -23.19 -5.25
C LYS A 40 12.80 -23.96 -6.27
N LYS A 41 12.17 -24.58 -7.26
CA LYS A 41 12.90 -25.23 -8.37
C LYS A 41 13.73 -24.25 -9.18
N ALA A 42 13.30 -23.00 -9.31
CA ALA A 42 14.04 -21.92 -9.95
C ALA A 42 15.22 -21.38 -9.13
N GLY A 43 15.48 -21.94 -7.93
CA GLY A 43 16.63 -21.61 -7.09
C GLY A 43 16.39 -20.54 -6.02
N PHE A 44 15.15 -20.08 -5.84
CA PHE A 44 14.80 -19.20 -4.73
C PHE A 44 14.49 -20.03 -3.48
N PRO A 45 14.80 -19.54 -2.28
CA PRO A 45 14.52 -20.29 -1.04
C PRO A 45 13.02 -20.45 -0.79
N ASP A 46 12.20 -19.49 -1.16
CA ASP A 46 10.74 -19.53 -1.04
C ASP A 46 10.08 -18.37 -1.81
N LEU A 47 8.73 -18.33 -1.75
CA LEU A 47 7.89 -17.27 -2.27
C LEU A 47 7.29 -16.44 -1.11
N HIS A 48 7.52 -15.13 -1.11
CA HIS A 48 6.84 -14.19 -0.24
C HIS A 48 5.59 -13.67 -0.95
N ILE A 49 4.42 -14.09 -0.51
CA ILE A 49 3.16 -13.61 -1.07
C ILE A 49 2.71 -12.38 -0.29
N GLN A 50 2.69 -11.25 -0.97
CA GLN A 50 2.10 -10.02 -0.46
C GLN A 50 0.69 -9.84 -1.03
N LEU A 51 -0.28 -9.53 -0.17
CA LEU A 51 -1.64 -9.26 -0.61
C LEU A 51 -1.98 -7.78 -0.46
N ILE A 52 -2.61 -7.21 -1.49
CA ILE A 52 -3.24 -5.89 -1.38
C ILE A 52 -4.51 -6.02 -0.54
N ALA A 53 -4.48 -5.49 0.67
CA ALA A 53 -5.59 -5.49 1.60
C ALA A 53 -6.47 -4.26 1.36
N GLY A 54 -7.61 -4.46 0.72
CA GLY A 54 -8.62 -3.41 0.55
C GLY A 54 -9.66 -3.42 1.68
N GLY A 55 -10.27 -2.28 1.94
CA GLY A 55 -11.36 -2.14 2.91
C GLY A 55 -10.95 -2.42 4.36
N VAL A 56 -11.89 -2.90 5.16
CA VAL A 56 -11.68 -3.32 6.56
C VAL A 56 -11.65 -4.83 6.67
N PRO A 57 -10.93 -5.40 7.64
CA PRO A 57 -10.93 -6.84 7.87
C PRO A 57 -12.32 -7.36 8.26
N ASN A 58 -12.61 -8.59 7.87
CA ASN A 58 -13.72 -9.38 8.38
C ASN A 58 -13.27 -10.84 8.53
N GLU A 59 -13.97 -11.62 9.32
CA GLU A 59 -13.61 -13.02 9.65
C GLU A 59 -13.30 -13.85 8.39
N LYS A 60 -14.16 -13.79 7.39
CA LYS A 60 -13.96 -14.52 6.14
C LYS A 60 -12.65 -14.14 5.44
N ARG A 61 -12.32 -12.85 5.39
CA ARG A 61 -11.10 -12.38 4.73
C ARG A 61 -9.85 -12.77 5.50
N VAL A 62 -9.90 -12.70 6.82
CA VAL A 62 -8.80 -13.15 7.70
C VAL A 62 -8.56 -14.65 7.51
N GLU A 63 -9.61 -15.48 7.56
CA GLU A 63 -9.51 -16.91 7.29
C GLU A 63 -8.91 -17.23 5.92
N GLN A 64 -9.30 -16.50 4.87
CA GLN A 64 -8.75 -16.67 3.53
C GLN A 64 -7.24 -16.37 3.51
N ILE A 65 -6.82 -15.27 4.15
CA ILE A 65 -5.42 -14.85 4.24
C ILE A 65 -4.58 -15.94 4.92
N GLU A 66 -5.05 -16.47 6.03
CA GLU A 66 -4.38 -17.53 6.78
C GLU A 66 -4.26 -18.83 5.96
N LYS A 67 -5.37 -19.30 5.38
CA LYS A 67 -5.40 -20.52 4.56
C LYS A 67 -4.50 -20.49 3.35
N LEU A 68 -4.37 -19.31 2.72
CA LEU A 68 -3.51 -19.11 1.53
C LEU A 68 -2.04 -18.96 1.88
N GLY A 69 -1.69 -18.84 3.16
CA GLY A 69 -0.31 -18.61 3.61
C GLY A 69 0.26 -17.32 3.07
N VAL A 70 -0.53 -16.24 3.08
CA VAL A 70 -0.08 -14.88 2.74
C VAL A 70 1.02 -14.48 3.72
N SER A 71 2.08 -13.89 3.21
CA SER A 71 3.27 -13.54 4.00
C SER A 71 3.24 -12.12 4.54
N SER A 72 2.53 -11.22 3.87
CA SER A 72 2.35 -9.83 4.31
C SER A 72 1.15 -9.17 3.64
N LEU A 73 0.69 -8.08 4.24
CA LEU A 73 -0.31 -7.20 3.66
C LEU A 73 0.30 -5.86 3.28
N THR A 74 -0.33 -5.17 2.33
CA THR A 74 -0.10 -3.76 2.01
C THR A 74 -1.35 -3.17 1.37
N GLN A 75 -1.32 -1.88 1.04
CA GLN A 75 -2.34 -1.22 0.21
C GLN A 75 -1.73 -0.83 -1.14
N TYR A 76 -2.54 -0.84 -2.20
CA TYR A 76 -2.16 -0.27 -3.50
C TYR A 76 -2.09 1.26 -3.41
N ASN A 77 -3.21 1.83 -3.03
CA ASN A 77 -3.34 3.21 -2.53
C ASN A 77 -4.15 3.17 -1.22
N TRP A 78 -4.46 4.31 -0.64
CA TRP A 78 -5.24 4.33 0.60
C TRP A 78 -6.65 3.74 0.47
N GLY A 79 -7.21 3.65 -0.76
CA GLY A 79 -8.53 3.02 -0.99
C GLY A 79 -9.66 3.65 -0.18
N GLY A 80 -10.77 2.90 -0.07
CA GLY A 80 -11.94 3.36 0.65
C GLY A 80 -12.74 4.42 -0.13
N PRO A 81 -13.69 5.10 0.53
CA PRO A 81 -14.37 6.24 -0.06
C PRO A 81 -13.36 7.35 -0.40
N ILE A 82 -13.51 7.95 -1.58
CA ILE A 82 -12.73 9.12 -1.97
C ILE A 82 -13.39 10.35 -1.36
N TYR A 83 -12.59 11.18 -0.71
CA TYR A 83 -12.98 12.44 -0.12
C TYR A 83 -12.26 13.58 -0.82
N GLU A 84 -12.90 14.75 -0.89
CA GLU A 84 -12.23 15.95 -1.38
C GLU A 84 -11.00 16.30 -0.56
N ASP A 85 -11.02 15.99 0.75
CA ASP A 85 -9.97 16.33 1.70
C ASP A 85 -8.96 15.19 1.88
N TYR A 86 -7.70 15.49 1.54
CA TYR A 86 -6.57 14.57 1.63
C TYR A 86 -6.29 14.10 3.07
N VAL A 87 -6.41 15.01 4.05
CA VAL A 87 -6.11 14.69 5.46
C VAL A 87 -7.15 13.72 6.00
N ARG A 88 -8.44 13.93 5.66
CA ARG A 88 -9.50 12.99 6.01
C ARG A 88 -9.28 11.61 5.38
N TRP A 89 -8.97 11.57 4.08
CA TRP A 89 -8.70 10.33 3.35
C TRP A 89 -7.55 9.53 3.97
N GLY A 90 -6.44 10.21 4.28
CA GLY A 90 -5.28 9.60 4.92
C GLY A 90 -5.54 9.17 6.36
N THR A 91 -6.33 9.93 7.13
CA THR A 91 -6.69 9.55 8.51
C THR A 91 -7.51 8.26 8.53
N GLU A 92 -8.53 8.15 7.68
CA GLU A 92 -9.30 6.92 7.56
C GLU A 92 -8.48 5.73 7.03
N ALA A 93 -7.45 5.99 6.21
CA ALA A 93 -6.52 4.96 5.78
C ALA A 93 -5.67 4.41 6.95
N LEU A 94 -5.22 5.27 7.87
CA LEU A 94 -4.52 4.86 9.08
C LEU A 94 -5.42 4.05 10.03
N GLU A 95 -6.69 4.41 10.16
CA GLU A 95 -7.65 3.64 10.95
C GLU A 95 -7.88 2.24 10.34
N ARG A 96 -7.94 2.13 9.02
CA ARG A 96 -8.03 0.83 8.34
C ARG A 96 -6.77 -0.01 8.51
N LEU A 97 -5.59 0.63 8.42
CA LEU A 97 -4.31 -0.03 8.68
C LEU A 97 -4.30 -0.64 10.08
N GLN A 98 -4.69 0.15 11.10
CA GLN A 98 -4.74 -0.33 12.49
C GLN A 98 -5.69 -1.53 12.65
N LYS A 99 -6.86 -1.49 12.04
CA LYS A 99 -7.81 -2.61 12.07
C LYS A 99 -7.23 -3.89 11.45
N TRP A 100 -6.46 -3.76 10.35
CA TRP A 100 -5.76 -4.89 9.75
C TRP A 100 -4.63 -5.41 10.63
N ASP A 101 -3.85 -4.52 11.22
CA ASP A 101 -2.76 -4.86 12.14
C ASP A 101 -3.26 -5.66 13.37
N GLU A 102 -4.42 -5.27 13.89
CA GLU A 102 -5.09 -5.97 15.00
C GLU A 102 -5.71 -7.31 14.58
N ALA A 103 -6.10 -7.49 13.32
CA ALA A 103 -6.85 -8.64 12.84
C ALA A 103 -5.98 -9.81 12.38
N VAL A 104 -4.72 -9.57 12.02
CA VAL A 104 -3.80 -10.58 11.47
C VAL A 104 -2.47 -10.60 12.20
N SER A 105 -1.80 -11.75 12.25
CA SER A 105 -0.47 -11.89 12.85
C SER A 105 0.70 -11.74 11.87
N ILE A 106 0.41 -11.47 10.60
CA ILE A 106 1.42 -11.29 9.56
C ILE A 106 1.79 -9.81 9.39
N PRO A 107 3.02 -9.49 8.91
CA PRO A 107 3.45 -8.11 8.69
C PRO A 107 2.50 -7.31 7.80
N TYR A 108 2.24 -6.07 8.19
CA TYR A 108 1.58 -5.09 7.36
C TYR A 108 2.60 -4.03 6.90
N PHE A 109 2.72 -3.78 5.60
CA PHE A 109 3.58 -2.74 5.06
C PHE A 109 2.73 -1.51 4.72
N PRO A 110 2.88 -0.39 5.45
CA PRO A 110 2.03 0.78 5.25
C PRO A 110 2.24 1.41 3.88
N ASN A 111 1.19 2.05 3.38
CA ASN A 111 1.22 2.83 2.15
C ASN A 111 1.15 4.33 2.46
N ALA A 112 1.91 5.14 1.72
CA ALA A 112 1.77 6.58 1.67
C ALA A 112 1.29 6.99 0.27
N SER A 113 0.01 7.38 0.15
CA SER A 113 -0.56 7.83 -1.11
C SER A 113 -0.37 9.34 -1.30
N ILE A 114 -0.05 9.76 -2.53
CA ILE A 114 0.17 11.17 -2.86
C ILE A 114 -1.14 11.90 -3.12
N GLY A 115 -2.09 11.22 -3.74
CA GLY A 115 -3.39 11.80 -4.09
C GLY A 115 -4.25 10.85 -4.90
N TRP A 116 -5.39 11.34 -5.35
CA TRP A 116 -6.28 10.64 -6.27
C TRP A 116 -7.07 11.63 -7.10
N ASP A 117 -6.83 11.65 -8.40
CA ASP A 117 -7.63 12.37 -9.39
C ASP A 117 -7.67 11.58 -10.70
N ASP A 118 -8.75 10.86 -10.93
CA ASP A 118 -8.96 10.08 -12.15
C ASP A 118 -9.86 10.79 -13.19
N THR A 119 -10.11 12.09 -13.02
CA THR A 119 -10.87 12.89 -13.99
C THR A 119 -10.27 12.90 -15.40
N PRO A 120 -8.93 12.78 -15.60
CA PRO A 120 -8.37 12.62 -16.94
C PRO A 120 -8.87 11.36 -17.67
N ARG A 121 -9.19 10.30 -16.91
CA ARG A 121 -9.78 9.06 -17.46
C ARG A 121 -11.28 9.12 -17.59
N PHE A 122 -11.95 9.84 -16.69
CA PHE A 122 -13.39 9.86 -16.54
C PHE A 122 -13.92 11.31 -16.52
N PRO A 123 -14.06 11.96 -17.69
CA PRO A 123 -14.41 13.38 -17.78
C PRO A 123 -15.77 13.76 -17.18
N HIS A 124 -16.62 12.77 -16.88
CA HIS A 124 -17.92 12.99 -16.21
C HIS A 124 -17.80 13.16 -14.68
N LYS A 125 -16.65 12.84 -14.10
CA LYS A 125 -16.39 13.05 -12.67
C LYS A 125 -16.23 14.53 -12.35
N THR A 126 -16.51 14.86 -11.10
CA THR A 126 -16.44 16.23 -10.58
C THR A 126 -15.36 16.34 -9.52
N GLN A 127 -15.11 17.55 -9.03
CA GLN A 127 -14.17 17.78 -7.92
C GLN A 127 -14.54 17.01 -6.64
N LYS A 128 -15.80 16.62 -6.47
CA LYS A 128 -16.22 15.81 -5.32
C LYS A 128 -15.75 14.35 -5.39
N ASP A 129 -15.36 13.90 -6.57
CA ASP A 129 -14.92 12.54 -6.83
C ASP A 129 -13.38 12.40 -6.77
N VAL A 130 -12.67 13.48 -6.42
CA VAL A 130 -11.21 13.55 -6.41
C VAL A 130 -10.67 14.16 -5.12
N VAL A 131 -9.45 13.82 -4.78
CA VAL A 131 -8.72 14.39 -3.63
C VAL A 131 -8.01 15.66 -4.10
N HIS A 132 -8.40 16.82 -3.61
CA HIS A 132 -7.80 18.10 -4.01
C HIS A 132 -7.63 19.13 -2.86
N LEU A 133 -8.43 19.01 -1.78
CA LEU A 133 -8.28 19.85 -0.61
C LEU A 133 -7.16 19.33 0.28
N ASN A 134 -6.32 20.24 0.80
CA ASN A 134 -5.21 19.91 1.69
C ASN A 134 -4.20 18.90 1.13
N GLN A 135 -4.21 18.66 -0.18
CA GLN A 135 -3.20 17.85 -0.86
C GLN A 135 -1.96 18.72 -1.14
N SER A 136 -0.85 18.38 -0.50
CA SER A 136 0.41 19.11 -0.63
C SER A 136 1.59 18.22 -0.27
N PRO A 137 2.83 18.58 -0.65
CA PRO A 137 4.04 17.91 -0.18
C PRO A 137 4.15 17.87 1.35
N GLN A 138 3.65 18.88 2.06
CA GLN A 138 3.62 18.94 3.52
C GLN A 138 2.68 17.89 4.11
N SER A 139 1.46 17.80 3.60
CA SER A 139 0.49 16.80 4.04
C SER A 139 0.97 15.38 3.72
N PHE A 140 1.56 15.18 2.55
CA PHE A 140 2.19 13.91 2.18
C PHE A 140 3.33 13.53 3.15
N ALA A 141 4.24 14.47 3.45
CA ALA A 141 5.32 14.25 4.42
C ALA A 141 4.78 13.82 5.79
N ALA A 142 3.68 14.45 6.25
CA ALA A 142 3.06 14.09 7.52
C ALA A 142 2.55 12.64 7.55
N PHE A 143 1.91 12.17 6.48
CA PHE A 143 1.45 10.78 6.40
C PHE A 143 2.58 9.79 6.14
N LEU A 144 3.61 10.17 5.38
CA LEU A 144 4.82 9.37 5.21
C LEU A 144 5.55 9.18 6.55
N GLN A 145 5.59 10.23 7.40
CA GLN A 145 6.13 10.13 8.75
C GLN A 145 5.32 9.15 9.62
N LYS A 146 3.98 9.18 9.56
CA LYS A 146 3.13 8.21 10.26
C LYS A 146 3.37 6.77 9.80
N ALA A 147 3.57 6.56 8.50
CA ALA A 147 3.94 5.25 7.96
C ALA A 147 5.32 4.78 8.48
N LYS A 148 6.29 5.71 8.58
CA LYS A 148 7.60 5.43 9.17
C LYS A 148 7.50 5.08 10.66
N GLU A 149 6.72 5.84 11.44
CA GLU A 149 6.47 5.59 12.86
C GLU A 149 5.81 4.22 13.09
N TYR A 150 4.90 3.82 12.21
CA TYR A 150 4.33 2.48 12.23
C TYR A 150 5.42 1.41 12.06
N CYS A 151 6.29 1.55 11.07
CA CYS A 151 7.41 0.62 10.87
C CYS A 151 8.37 0.61 12.07
N ASP A 152 8.61 1.75 12.72
CA ASP A 152 9.50 1.84 13.87
C ASP A 152 8.90 1.18 15.12
N LYS A 153 7.58 1.13 15.26
CA LYS A 153 6.87 0.41 16.32
C LYS A 153 6.82 -1.12 16.12
N HIS A 154 7.15 -1.60 14.92
CA HIS A 154 7.15 -3.02 14.57
C HIS A 154 8.58 -3.49 14.20
N PRO A 155 9.50 -3.59 15.19
CA PRO A 155 10.92 -3.89 14.92
C PRO A 155 11.15 -5.31 14.38
N ASP A 156 10.22 -6.23 14.61
CA ASP A 156 10.33 -7.63 14.21
C ASP A 156 9.93 -7.90 12.75
N GLN A 157 9.45 -6.87 12.03
CA GLN A 157 9.12 -6.96 10.61
C GLN A 157 10.06 -6.10 9.76
N PRO A 158 10.26 -6.44 8.46
CA PRO A 158 11.01 -5.58 7.55
C PRO A 158 10.42 -4.16 7.49
N LYS A 159 11.27 -3.15 7.58
CA LYS A 159 10.87 -1.74 7.46
C LYS A 159 10.64 -1.38 6.00
N LEU A 160 9.45 -1.62 5.51
CA LEU A 160 9.03 -1.36 4.14
C LEU A 160 7.79 -0.47 4.12
N ILE A 161 7.85 0.59 3.32
CA ILE A 161 6.73 1.49 3.03
C ILE A 161 6.52 1.49 1.52
N THR A 162 5.29 1.30 1.09
CA THR A 162 4.91 1.48 -0.30
C THR A 162 4.44 2.91 -0.54
N VAL A 163 4.67 3.44 -1.75
CA VAL A 163 4.20 4.78 -2.13
C VAL A 163 3.36 4.67 -3.39
N TYR A 164 2.19 5.24 -3.36
CA TYR A 164 1.33 5.40 -4.52
C TYR A 164 1.33 6.87 -4.95
N ALA A 165 1.99 7.21 -6.07
CA ALA A 165 2.80 6.37 -6.94
C ALA A 165 4.02 7.14 -7.46
N TRP A 166 4.86 6.48 -8.27
CA TRP A 166 5.99 7.14 -8.91
C TRP A 166 5.52 8.09 -10.04
N ASN A 167 4.60 7.63 -10.88
CA ASN A 167 4.24 8.31 -12.15
C ASN A 167 2.79 8.05 -12.63
N GLU A 168 1.83 7.86 -11.73
CA GLU A 168 0.42 7.73 -12.09
C GLU A 168 -0.23 9.09 -12.37
N TRP A 169 0.17 9.71 -13.50
CA TRP A 169 -0.28 11.04 -13.90
C TRP A 169 -1.79 11.12 -14.11
N VAL A 170 -2.38 10.08 -14.68
CA VAL A 170 -3.83 10.03 -14.98
C VAL A 170 -4.70 9.77 -13.74
N GLU A 171 -4.08 9.52 -12.60
CA GLU A 171 -4.73 9.35 -11.29
C GLU A 171 -4.26 10.42 -10.29
N GLY A 172 -3.57 11.46 -10.76
CA GLY A 172 -3.13 12.57 -9.92
C GLY A 172 -2.17 12.16 -8.79
N ALA A 173 -1.49 11.02 -8.94
CA ALA A 173 -0.62 10.44 -7.93
C ALA A 173 0.79 10.19 -8.49
N TYR A 174 1.69 11.12 -8.29
CA TYR A 174 3.05 11.02 -8.83
C TYR A 174 4.08 11.73 -7.94
N LEU A 175 5.25 11.10 -7.79
CA LEU A 175 6.43 11.69 -7.14
C LEU A 175 7.31 12.47 -8.12
N LEU A 176 7.17 12.21 -9.42
CA LEU A 176 7.94 12.91 -10.44
C LEU A 176 7.70 14.42 -10.38
N PRO A 177 8.73 15.23 -10.65
CA PRO A 177 8.60 16.68 -10.60
C PRO A 177 7.52 17.22 -11.53
N ASP A 178 6.76 18.20 -11.05
CA ASP A 178 5.70 18.87 -11.78
C ASP A 178 5.88 20.41 -11.79
N MET A 179 5.02 21.08 -12.53
CA MET A 179 5.08 22.54 -12.62
C MET A 179 4.53 23.27 -11.39
N LYS A 180 3.75 22.57 -10.53
CA LYS A 180 3.14 23.17 -9.34
C LYS A 180 4.06 23.09 -8.13
N TYR A 181 4.69 21.95 -7.92
CA TYR A 181 5.48 21.66 -6.73
C TYR A 181 6.96 21.39 -7.03
N GLY A 182 7.37 21.36 -8.30
CA GLY A 182 8.74 21.02 -8.67
C GLY A 182 9.17 19.69 -8.05
N PHE A 183 10.23 19.69 -7.27
CA PHE A 183 10.78 18.52 -6.58
C PHE A 183 10.25 18.30 -5.16
N ASP A 184 9.25 19.06 -4.70
CA ASP A 184 8.88 19.09 -3.28
C ASP A 184 8.37 17.76 -2.73
N TYR A 185 7.65 16.94 -3.53
CA TYR A 185 7.27 15.59 -3.12
C TYR A 185 8.48 14.66 -2.94
N LEU A 186 9.47 14.72 -3.83
CA LEU A 186 10.72 13.98 -3.69
C LEU A 186 11.55 14.49 -2.52
N ASN A 187 11.58 15.80 -2.30
CA ASN A 187 12.21 16.40 -1.13
C ASN A 187 11.55 15.93 0.16
N ALA A 188 10.21 15.83 0.20
CA ALA A 188 9.48 15.28 1.34
C ALA A 188 9.90 13.84 1.65
N VAL A 189 10.03 12.98 0.63
CA VAL A 189 10.55 11.61 0.81
C VAL A 189 11.97 11.64 1.39
N LYS A 190 12.86 12.44 0.81
CA LYS A 190 14.25 12.57 1.29
C LYS A 190 14.31 13.05 2.74
N ASP A 191 13.58 14.11 3.06
CA ASP A 191 13.59 14.71 4.40
C ASP A 191 13.08 13.76 5.47
N VAL A 192 11.99 13.03 5.19
CA VAL A 192 11.40 12.08 6.16
C VAL A 192 12.23 10.80 6.27
N MET A 193 12.63 10.21 5.13
CA MET A 193 13.19 8.86 5.11
C MET A 193 14.72 8.83 5.25
N VAL A 194 15.41 9.90 4.86
CA VAL A 194 16.88 9.94 4.83
C VAL A 194 17.43 10.92 5.86
N ASP A 195 16.96 12.17 5.81
CA ASP A 195 17.55 13.26 6.60
C ASP A 195 16.97 13.38 8.02
N GLY A 196 15.81 12.78 8.29
CA GLY A 196 15.09 12.90 9.56
C GLY A 196 14.58 14.32 9.86
N LYS A 197 14.31 15.13 8.83
CA LYS A 197 13.94 16.55 8.95
C LYS A 197 12.43 16.79 8.89
N TYR A 198 11.65 15.87 9.42
CA TYR A 198 10.18 15.96 9.38
C TYR A 198 9.63 17.23 10.06
N GLU A 199 10.29 17.74 11.10
CA GLU A 199 9.84 18.89 11.89
C GLU A 199 9.55 20.15 11.05
N LYS A 200 10.17 20.31 9.88
CA LYS A 200 9.89 21.43 8.98
C LYS A 200 8.49 21.39 8.35
N TYR A 201 7.79 20.25 8.42
CA TYR A 201 6.44 20.05 7.90
C TYR A 201 5.34 20.14 8.99
N THR A 202 5.72 20.39 10.23
CA THR A 202 4.78 20.46 11.38
C THR A 202 4.35 21.89 11.75
N LYS A 203 4.79 22.90 10.99
CA LYS A 203 4.49 24.32 11.24
C LYS A 203 3.31 24.81 10.43
#